data_128c3190ea179479008f9c18cd1d09cb
#
_entry.id   128c3190ea179479008f9c18cd1d09cb
#
_cell.length_a   1.000
_cell.length_b   1.000
_cell.length_c   1.000
_cell.angle_alpha   90.00
_cell.angle_beta   90.00
_cell.angle_gamma   90.00
#
_symmetry.space_group_name_H-M   'P 1'
#
loop_
_entity.id
_entity.type
_entity.pdbx_description
1 polymer ?
#
loop_
_entity_poly.entity_id
_entity_poly.type
_entity_poly.pdbx_seq_one_letter_code
_entity_poly.pdbx_strand_id
1 'polypeptide(L)'
;GYYCYRHLPLIDFLPYKVGVNIREAMQAPVVEPGESETVLVYRNRRTGREREFSLEDTEWQDAEKWEWVDTRTTDEMPAIRPLMSEFSLRDAEGDATEEIVTAPGRVYLLCVTSFDRLPRGCAKRFAKVVRRAAEEGARVVCLTPQPLYGVTYHDFGSGDVRCYNIDASTMKTMLRANNGMVVLEDGVIRAKKNCRDIRP
;
A
#
# COMPACT_ATOMS: atom_id res chain seq x y z
N GLY A 1 3.60 8.57 -19.50
CA GLY A 1 4.61 8.20 -20.07
C GLY A 1 6.02 8.07 -19.55
N TYR A 2 6.98 8.65 -20.28
CA TYR A 2 8.40 8.46 -20.05
C TYR A 2 8.89 8.97 -18.67
N TYR A 3 8.27 10.02 -18.15
CA TYR A 3 8.59 10.56 -16.81
C TYR A 3 8.32 9.55 -15.70
N CYS A 4 7.15 8.91 -15.69
CA CYS A 4 6.79 7.92 -14.66
C CYS A 4 7.60 6.62 -14.73
N TYR A 5 8.28 6.35 -15.85
CA TYR A 5 9.20 5.23 -15.95
C TYR A 5 10.50 5.47 -15.18
N ARG A 6 10.93 6.72 -15.05
CA ARG A 6 12.19 7.11 -14.39
C ARG A 6 12.03 7.63 -12.97
N HIS A 7 10.90 8.21 -12.65
CA HIS A 7 10.60 8.87 -11.38
C HIS A 7 9.32 8.32 -10.77
N LEU A 8 9.10 8.57 -9.49
CA LEU A 8 7.82 8.28 -8.86
C LEU A 8 6.73 9.21 -9.42
N PRO A 9 5.44 8.77 -9.44
CA PRO A 9 4.34 9.64 -9.84
C PRO A 9 4.28 10.90 -8.99
N LEU A 10 3.93 12.02 -9.62
CA LEU A 10 3.77 13.31 -8.94
C LEU A 10 2.58 13.32 -7.98
N ILE A 11 1.52 12.57 -8.31
CA ILE A 11 0.34 12.40 -7.47
C ILE A 11 0.27 10.93 -7.07
N ASP A 12 0.23 10.68 -5.77
CA ASP A 12 0.15 9.34 -5.19
C ASP A 12 -1.23 9.14 -4.57
N PHE A 13 -2.06 8.33 -5.25
CA PHE A 13 -3.40 7.96 -4.79
C PHE A 13 -3.39 6.66 -3.97
N LEU A 14 -2.22 6.05 -3.76
CA LEU A 14 -2.10 4.78 -3.07
C LEU A 14 -2.09 4.96 -1.54
N PRO A 15 -2.39 3.89 -0.79
CA PRO A 15 -2.45 3.94 0.68
C PRO A 15 -1.18 4.46 1.32
N TYR A 16 -0.01 4.10 0.74
CA TYR A 16 1.31 4.48 1.26
C TYR A 16 1.77 5.87 0.79
N LYS A 17 0.89 6.86 0.76
CA LYS A 17 1.26 8.24 0.39
C LYS A 17 1.99 8.95 1.52
N VAL A 18 2.76 9.99 1.16
CA VAL A 18 3.42 10.86 2.13
C VAL A 18 2.40 11.50 3.07
N GLY A 19 2.70 11.51 4.37
CA GLY A 19 1.82 12.02 5.42
C GLY A 19 1.00 10.92 6.13
N VAL A 20 0.98 9.69 5.63
CA VAL A 20 0.27 8.57 6.27
C VAL A 20 1.12 7.96 7.37
N ASN A 21 0.52 7.74 8.54
CA ASN A 21 1.08 6.92 9.60
C ASN A 21 0.75 5.45 9.31
N ILE A 22 1.79 4.63 9.10
CA ILE A 22 1.62 3.22 8.73
C ILE A 22 0.89 2.46 9.84
N ARG A 23 1.26 2.68 11.11
CA ARG A 23 0.65 2.00 12.25
C ARG A 23 -0.85 2.29 12.35
N GLU A 24 -1.23 3.57 12.27
CA GLU A 24 -2.64 3.97 12.32
C GLU A 24 -3.43 3.38 11.15
N ALA A 25 -2.86 3.37 9.97
CA ALA A 25 -3.49 2.81 8.77
C ALA A 25 -3.63 1.27 8.83
N MET A 26 -2.72 0.57 9.53
CA MET A 26 -2.84 -0.87 9.79
C MET A 26 -3.93 -1.20 10.82
N GLN A 27 -4.19 -0.29 11.76
CA GLN A 27 -5.18 -0.43 12.82
C GLN A 27 -6.56 0.12 12.44
N ALA A 28 -6.68 0.78 11.27
CA ALA A 28 -7.95 1.30 10.81
C ALA A 28 -9.00 0.17 10.79
N PRO A 29 -10.19 0.39 11.37
CA PRO A 29 -11.21 -0.65 11.41
C PRO A 29 -11.55 -1.09 9.99
N VAL A 30 -11.59 -2.40 9.77
CA VAL A 30 -12.14 -2.98 8.56
C VAL A 30 -13.63 -2.66 8.60
N VAL A 31 -14.05 -1.63 7.89
CA VAL A 31 -15.46 -1.47 7.56
C VAL A 31 -15.73 -2.56 6.54
N GLU A 32 -16.42 -3.61 6.97
CA GLU A 32 -16.89 -4.63 6.03
C GLU A 32 -17.66 -3.94 4.92
N PRO A 33 -17.49 -4.34 3.64
CA PRO A 33 -18.27 -3.77 2.57
C PRO A 33 -19.72 -3.94 2.95
N GLY A 34 -20.43 -2.83 3.15
CA GLY A 34 -21.87 -2.84 3.24
C GLY A 34 -22.36 -3.57 2.00
N GLU A 35 -23.25 -4.53 2.16
CA GLU A 35 -23.85 -5.23 1.05
C GLU A 35 -24.38 -4.15 0.10
N SER A 36 -23.85 -4.11 -1.13
CA SER A 36 -24.32 -3.18 -2.13
C SER A 36 -25.77 -3.56 -2.43
N GLU A 37 -26.73 -2.83 -1.86
CA GLU A 37 -28.14 -3.05 -2.14
C GLU A 37 -28.41 -2.60 -3.58
N THR A 38 -28.65 -3.58 -4.43
CA THR A 38 -29.17 -3.31 -5.78
C THR A 38 -30.67 -3.20 -5.68
N VAL A 39 -31.19 -2.01 -5.92
CA VAL A 39 -32.61 -1.70 -5.91
C VAL A 39 -33.12 -1.65 -7.35
N LEU A 40 -34.15 -2.43 -7.63
CA LEU A 40 -34.82 -2.46 -8.91
C LEU A 40 -36.00 -1.50 -8.90
N VAL A 41 -36.04 -0.55 -9.82
CA VAL A 41 -37.14 0.41 -9.95
C VAL A 41 -38.11 -0.08 -11.03
N TYR A 42 -39.33 -0.37 -10.61
CA TYR A 42 -40.41 -0.79 -11.49
C TYR A 42 -41.57 0.18 -11.43
N ARG A 43 -42.26 0.37 -12.57
CA ARG A 43 -43.47 1.16 -12.69
C ARG A 43 -44.69 0.24 -12.78
N ASN A 44 -45.67 0.52 -11.97
CA ASN A 44 -46.96 -0.19 -12.05
C ASN A 44 -47.71 0.24 -13.33
N ARG A 45 -47.98 -0.71 -14.23
CA ARG A 45 -48.59 -0.46 -15.53
C ARG A 45 -50.00 0.14 -15.44
N ARG A 46 -50.72 -0.12 -14.35
CA ARG A 46 -52.10 0.37 -14.16
C ARG A 46 -52.16 1.74 -13.52
N THR A 47 -51.27 2.01 -12.57
CA THR A 47 -51.32 3.24 -11.77
C THR A 47 -50.25 4.26 -12.18
N GLY A 48 -49.26 3.87 -12.97
CA GLY A 48 -48.12 4.71 -13.37
C GLY A 48 -47.15 5.04 -12.26
N ARG A 49 -47.35 4.51 -11.03
CA ARG A 49 -46.49 4.78 -9.89
C ARG A 49 -45.26 3.89 -9.92
N GLU A 50 -44.12 4.47 -9.59
CA GLU A 50 -42.86 3.75 -9.43
C GLU A 50 -42.74 3.21 -8.00
N ARG A 51 -42.12 2.02 -7.88
CA ARG A 51 -41.80 1.38 -6.63
C ARG A 51 -40.42 0.73 -6.73
N GLU A 52 -39.68 0.81 -5.66
CA GLU A 52 -38.39 0.15 -5.52
C GLU A 52 -38.56 -1.24 -4.93
N PHE A 53 -37.84 -2.21 -5.46
CA PHE A 53 -37.82 -3.61 -5.04
C PHE A 53 -36.39 -4.04 -4.77
N SER A 54 -36.22 -4.85 -3.74
CA SER A 54 -34.99 -5.59 -3.51
C SER A 54 -34.87 -6.77 -4.48
N LEU A 55 -33.66 -7.27 -4.69
CA LEU A 55 -33.42 -8.51 -5.46
C LEU A 55 -34.09 -9.73 -4.83
N GLU A 56 -34.35 -9.70 -3.52
CA GLU A 56 -35.04 -10.77 -2.80
C GLU A 56 -36.57 -10.74 -2.97
N ASP A 57 -37.11 -9.61 -3.38
CA ASP A 57 -38.53 -9.47 -3.66
C ASP A 57 -38.91 -10.26 -4.92
N THR A 58 -40.08 -10.88 -4.92
CA THR A 58 -40.59 -11.64 -6.08
C THR A 58 -41.72 -10.93 -6.80
N GLU A 59 -42.30 -9.88 -6.21
CA GLU A 59 -43.43 -9.14 -6.78
C GLU A 59 -43.14 -8.46 -8.10
N TRP A 60 -41.89 -8.05 -8.32
CA TRP A 60 -41.47 -7.39 -9.56
C TRP A 60 -41.44 -8.34 -10.77
N GLN A 61 -41.46 -9.66 -10.56
CA GLN A 61 -41.46 -10.66 -11.62
C GLN A 61 -42.80 -10.74 -12.37
N ASP A 62 -43.86 -10.14 -11.83
CA ASP A 62 -45.15 -10.07 -12.48
C ASP A 62 -45.16 -9.00 -13.61
N ALA A 63 -44.82 -9.45 -14.84
CA ALA A 63 -44.69 -8.62 -16.01
C ALA A 63 -46.02 -7.99 -16.48
N GLU A 64 -47.18 -8.51 -16.05
CA GLU A 64 -48.48 -7.90 -16.34
C GLU A 64 -48.72 -6.66 -15.48
N LYS A 65 -48.17 -6.64 -14.29
CA LYS A 65 -48.37 -5.60 -13.29
C LYS A 65 -47.24 -4.57 -13.27
N TRP A 66 -46.01 -5.02 -13.51
CA TRP A 66 -44.81 -4.23 -13.33
C TRP A 66 -43.99 -4.13 -14.61
N GLU A 67 -43.51 -2.95 -14.92
CA GLU A 67 -42.58 -2.66 -16.01
C GLU A 67 -41.29 -2.10 -15.45
N TRP A 68 -40.16 -2.72 -15.82
CA TRP A 68 -38.85 -2.27 -15.41
C TRP A 68 -38.56 -0.86 -15.94
N VAL A 69 -38.03 0.02 -15.08
CA VAL A 69 -37.67 1.40 -15.39
C VAL A 69 -36.17 1.61 -15.28
N ASP A 70 -35.57 1.18 -14.15
CA ASP A 70 -34.19 1.46 -13.85
C ASP A 70 -33.64 0.44 -12.81
N THR A 71 -32.33 0.33 -12.74
CA THR A 71 -31.63 -0.40 -11.67
C THR A 71 -30.69 0.58 -10.99
N ARG A 72 -30.93 0.86 -9.73
CA ARG A 72 -30.06 1.69 -8.92
C ARG A 72 -29.24 0.80 -8.02
N THR A 73 -27.94 0.82 -8.20
CA THR A 73 -27.01 0.26 -7.24
C THR A 73 -26.62 1.42 -6.33
N THR A 74 -26.93 1.31 -5.06
CA THR A 74 -26.35 2.23 -4.09
C THR A 74 -24.89 1.84 -3.99
N ASP A 75 -24.03 2.50 -4.75
CA ASP A 75 -22.60 2.48 -4.54
C ASP A 75 -22.34 3.18 -3.20
N GLU A 76 -22.57 2.47 -2.11
CA GLU A 76 -21.84 2.82 -0.91
C GLU A 76 -20.37 2.68 -1.28
N MET A 77 -19.64 3.78 -1.14
CA MET A 77 -18.22 3.90 -1.47
C MET A 77 -17.53 2.58 -1.12
N PRO A 78 -16.79 1.97 -2.05
CA PRO A 78 -16.13 0.71 -1.77
C PRO A 78 -15.40 0.89 -0.46
N ALA A 79 -15.75 0.09 0.52
CA ALA A 79 -15.11 0.11 1.81
C ALA A 79 -13.61 0.11 1.54
N ILE A 80 -12.95 1.18 1.92
CA ILE A 80 -11.51 1.28 1.85
C ILE A 80 -11.03 0.15 2.76
N ARG A 81 -10.84 -1.04 2.16
CA ARG A 81 -10.08 -2.08 2.85
C ARG A 81 -8.79 -1.39 3.25
N PRO A 82 -8.39 -1.43 4.51
CA PRO A 82 -7.08 -0.94 4.87
C PRO A 82 -6.08 -1.78 4.08
N LEU A 83 -5.65 -1.25 2.92
CA LEU A 83 -4.66 -1.87 2.03
C LEU A 83 -3.33 -2.09 2.75
N MET A 84 -3.25 -1.66 4.00
CA MET A 84 -2.12 -1.87 4.90
C MET A 84 -2.30 -3.02 5.88
N SER A 85 -3.43 -3.74 5.89
CA SER A 85 -3.59 -4.96 6.71
C SER A 85 -2.57 -6.05 6.37
N GLU A 86 -2.02 -6.03 5.17
CA GLU A 86 -1.02 -6.98 4.67
C GLU A 86 0.42 -6.47 4.82
N PHE A 87 0.63 -5.27 5.39
CA PHE A 87 1.98 -4.76 5.62
C PHE A 87 2.64 -5.55 6.75
N SER A 88 3.64 -6.35 6.40
CA SER A 88 4.38 -7.19 7.34
C SER A 88 5.84 -7.24 6.95
N LEU A 89 6.72 -7.03 7.93
CA LEU A 89 8.16 -7.07 7.80
C LEU A 89 8.70 -8.22 8.66
N ARG A 90 9.25 -9.24 8.02
CA ARG A 90 9.66 -10.47 8.71
C ARG A 90 11.10 -10.85 8.41
N ASP A 91 11.74 -11.47 9.37
CA ASP A 91 12.98 -12.21 9.19
C ASP A 91 12.92 -13.54 9.96
N ALA A 92 14.06 -14.19 10.16
CA ALA A 92 14.11 -15.47 10.87
C ALA A 92 13.76 -15.38 12.37
N GLU A 93 13.84 -14.21 12.98
CA GLU A 93 13.47 -13.98 14.38
C GLU A 93 11.97 -13.70 14.54
N GLY A 94 11.26 -13.44 13.45
CA GLY A 94 9.81 -13.25 13.44
C GLY A 94 9.34 -11.98 12.76
N ASP A 95 8.20 -11.46 13.23
CA ASP A 95 7.59 -10.23 12.73
C ASP A 95 8.18 -9.01 13.46
N ALA A 96 8.86 -8.15 12.71
CA ALA A 96 9.45 -6.91 13.19
C ALA A 96 8.63 -5.66 12.80
N THR A 97 7.44 -5.85 12.26
CA THR A 97 6.61 -4.76 11.72
C THR A 97 6.38 -3.66 12.75
N GLU A 98 5.84 -4.02 13.90
CA GLU A 98 5.51 -3.06 14.97
C GLU A 98 6.77 -2.33 15.44
N GLU A 99 7.87 -3.07 15.67
CA GLU A 99 9.15 -2.50 16.10
C GLU A 99 9.68 -1.44 15.12
N ILE A 100 9.56 -1.70 13.82
CA ILE A 100 10.09 -0.80 12.79
C ILE A 100 9.19 0.40 12.59
N VAL A 101 7.85 0.21 12.54
CA VAL A 101 6.92 1.32 12.30
C VAL A 101 6.71 2.21 13.52
N THR A 102 6.99 1.72 14.72
CA THR A 102 6.91 2.53 15.96
C THR A 102 8.27 3.02 16.45
N ALA A 103 9.35 2.72 15.73
CA ALA A 103 10.68 3.19 16.10
C ALA A 103 10.69 4.73 16.20
N PRO A 104 11.19 5.29 17.30
CA PRO A 104 11.24 6.72 17.47
C PRO A 104 12.22 7.37 16.50
N GLY A 105 11.90 8.57 16.07
CA GLY A 105 12.73 9.34 15.17
C GLY A 105 12.67 8.84 13.72
N ARG A 106 13.82 8.90 13.04
CA ARG A 106 13.87 8.64 11.60
C ARG A 106 14.30 7.22 11.29
N VAL A 107 13.55 6.56 10.40
CA VAL A 107 13.85 5.23 9.85
C VAL A 107 13.93 5.30 8.34
N TYR A 108 15.04 4.83 7.78
CA TYR A 108 15.22 4.68 6.34
C TYR A 108 14.93 3.24 5.93
N LEU A 109 13.92 3.05 5.10
CA LEU A 109 13.57 1.76 4.50
C LEU A 109 14.17 1.70 3.10
N LEU A 110 15.25 0.94 2.92
CA LEU A 110 15.87 0.71 1.62
C LEU A 110 15.16 -0.46 0.93
N CYS A 111 14.42 -0.19 -0.13
CA CYS A 111 13.65 -1.19 -0.87
C CYS A 111 14.46 -1.73 -2.03
N VAL A 112 14.70 -3.04 -2.05
CA VAL A 112 15.49 -3.76 -3.07
C VAL A 112 14.70 -4.95 -3.58
N THR A 113 14.25 -4.91 -4.83
CA THR A 113 13.50 -6.03 -5.41
C THR A 113 14.39 -7.26 -5.62
N SER A 114 15.65 -7.07 -6.02
CA SER A 114 16.62 -8.14 -6.21
C SER A 114 18.02 -7.60 -6.03
N PHE A 115 18.80 -8.22 -5.17
CA PHE A 115 20.19 -7.84 -4.92
C PHE A 115 21.05 -8.06 -6.16
N ASP A 116 20.86 -9.16 -6.88
CA ASP A 116 21.61 -9.50 -8.09
C ASP A 116 21.38 -8.49 -9.23
N ARG A 117 20.22 -7.84 -9.21
CA ARG A 117 19.81 -6.86 -10.24
C ARG A 117 19.90 -5.42 -9.74
N LEU A 118 20.46 -5.20 -8.56
CA LEU A 118 20.60 -3.85 -8.01
C LEU A 118 21.65 -3.05 -8.82
N PRO A 119 21.25 -1.96 -9.50
CA PRO A 119 22.19 -1.18 -10.26
C PRO A 119 23.29 -0.59 -9.36
N ARG A 120 24.54 -0.63 -9.80
CA ARG A 120 25.68 -0.11 -9.03
C ARG A 120 25.50 1.35 -8.58
N GLY A 121 24.82 2.17 -9.40
CA GLY A 121 24.47 3.55 -9.04
C GLY A 121 23.47 3.64 -7.88
N CYS A 122 22.52 2.69 -7.77
CA CYS A 122 21.59 2.60 -6.65
C CYS A 122 22.32 2.14 -5.38
N ALA A 123 23.15 1.10 -5.47
CA ALA A 123 23.96 0.62 -4.33
C ALA A 123 24.83 1.75 -3.76
N LYS A 124 25.52 2.53 -4.61
CA LYS A 124 26.33 3.68 -4.16
C LYS A 124 25.48 4.75 -3.44
N ARG A 125 24.24 4.99 -3.87
CA ARG A 125 23.36 5.94 -3.20
C ARG A 125 22.85 5.40 -1.86
N PHE A 126 22.54 4.12 -1.80
CA PHE A 126 22.16 3.46 -0.56
C PHE A 126 23.31 3.50 0.45
N ALA A 127 24.55 3.23 0.03
CA ALA A 127 25.74 3.40 0.87
C ALA A 127 25.84 4.79 1.51
N LYS A 128 25.54 5.85 0.74
CA LYS A 128 25.52 7.22 1.26
C LYS A 128 24.39 7.44 2.28
N VAL A 129 23.22 6.85 2.05
CA VAL A 129 22.11 6.90 3.02
C VAL A 129 22.49 6.19 4.32
N VAL A 130 23.09 5.01 4.23
CA VAL A 130 23.56 4.25 5.41
C VAL A 130 24.54 5.08 6.24
N ARG A 131 25.54 5.70 5.59
CA ARG A 131 26.52 6.57 6.25
C ARG A 131 25.85 7.75 6.93
N ARG A 132 24.99 8.46 6.20
CA ARG A 132 24.28 9.61 6.74
C ARG A 132 23.39 9.24 7.91
N ALA A 133 22.69 8.13 7.82
CA ALA A 133 21.86 7.64 8.90
C ALA A 133 22.68 7.33 10.17
N ALA A 134 23.87 6.75 10.01
CA ALA A 134 24.79 6.53 11.14
C ALA A 134 25.23 7.84 11.79
N GLU A 135 25.51 8.90 10.97
CA GLU A 135 25.86 10.24 11.46
C GLU A 135 24.67 10.91 12.20
N GLU A 136 23.45 10.68 11.74
CA GLU A 136 22.20 11.23 12.33
C GLU A 136 21.70 10.39 13.52
N GLY A 137 22.26 9.22 13.79
CA GLY A 137 21.73 8.24 14.75
C GLY A 137 20.39 7.63 14.32
N ALA A 138 20.08 7.66 13.03
CA ALA A 138 18.85 7.15 12.47
C ALA A 138 18.96 5.65 12.15
N ARG A 139 17.85 4.94 12.23
CA ARG A 139 17.77 3.52 11.90
C ARG A 139 17.70 3.32 10.38
N VAL A 140 18.40 2.30 9.88
CA VAL A 140 18.30 1.86 8.48
C VAL A 140 17.95 0.38 8.45
N VAL A 141 16.99 0.01 7.62
CA VAL A 141 16.62 -1.38 7.33
C VAL A 141 16.47 -1.58 5.82
N CYS A 142 16.72 -2.80 5.36
CA CYS A 142 16.52 -3.18 3.97
C CYS A 142 15.26 -4.03 3.86
N LEU A 143 14.40 -3.71 2.89
CA LEU A 143 13.18 -4.47 2.59
C LEU A 143 13.35 -5.16 1.23
N THR A 144 13.06 -6.45 1.19
CA THR A 144 13.16 -7.24 -0.05
C THR A 144 12.08 -8.32 -0.12
N PRO A 145 11.49 -8.58 -1.30
CA PRO A 145 10.61 -9.71 -1.51
C PRO A 145 11.38 -11.02 -1.77
N GLN A 146 12.72 -10.97 -1.88
CA GLN A 146 13.52 -12.18 -2.04
C GLN A 146 13.47 -13.02 -0.76
N PRO A 147 13.44 -14.36 -0.87
CA PRO A 147 13.56 -15.22 0.29
C PRO A 147 14.84 -14.94 1.08
N LEU A 148 14.71 -14.78 2.39
CA LEU A 148 15.83 -14.61 3.31
C LEU A 148 16.02 -15.90 4.08
N TYR A 149 17.29 -16.33 4.22
CA TYR A 149 17.67 -17.52 4.98
C TYR A 149 18.37 -17.08 6.25
N GLY A 150 17.68 -17.21 7.39
CA GLY A 150 18.18 -16.70 8.65
C GLY A 150 18.06 -15.18 8.79
N VAL A 151 18.70 -14.61 9.81
CA VAL A 151 18.88 -13.17 9.93
C VAL A 151 19.90 -12.72 8.90
N THR A 152 19.43 -11.93 7.95
CA THR A 152 20.23 -11.55 6.78
C THR A 152 20.62 -10.08 6.85
N TYR A 153 21.87 -9.82 6.56
CA TYR A 153 22.42 -8.48 6.41
C TYR A 153 22.95 -8.28 5.00
N HIS A 154 22.86 -7.06 4.50
CA HIS A 154 23.44 -6.68 3.22
C HIS A 154 24.32 -5.45 3.38
N ASP A 155 25.57 -5.58 2.93
CA ASP A 155 26.51 -4.45 2.92
C ASP A 155 26.38 -3.69 1.60
N PHE A 156 25.92 -2.45 1.68
CA PHE A 156 25.88 -1.52 0.52
C PHE A 156 27.21 -0.78 0.30
N GLY A 157 28.26 -1.13 1.05
CA GLY A 157 29.59 -0.48 1.00
C GLY A 157 29.75 0.64 2.03
N SER A 158 28.95 0.66 3.08
CA SER A 158 29.05 1.62 4.21
C SER A 158 28.54 1.03 5.52
N GLY A 159 28.53 -0.29 5.64
CA GLY A 159 28.07 -1.04 6.79
C GLY A 159 26.92 -1.98 6.49
N ASP A 160 26.74 -2.93 7.37
CA ASP A 160 25.73 -3.97 7.28
C ASP A 160 24.35 -3.45 7.65
N VAL A 161 23.39 -3.66 6.77
CA VAL A 161 21.97 -3.29 6.96
C VAL A 161 21.13 -4.54 7.09
N ARG A 162 20.39 -4.67 8.19
CA ARG A 162 19.50 -5.81 8.42
C ARG A 162 18.38 -5.83 7.39
N CYS A 163 18.15 -7.01 6.82
CA CYS A 163 17.17 -7.23 5.77
C CYS A 163 15.91 -7.88 6.34
N TYR A 164 14.75 -7.40 5.91
CA TYR A 164 13.45 -7.96 6.23
C TYR A 164 12.71 -8.33 4.96
N ASN A 165 12.00 -9.44 5.02
CA ASN A 165 11.13 -9.86 3.94
C ASN A 165 9.84 -9.05 3.98
N ILE A 166 9.39 -8.62 2.80
CA ILE A 166 8.12 -7.93 2.58
C ILE A 166 7.44 -8.55 1.37
N ASP A 167 6.12 -8.60 1.35
CA ASP A 167 5.38 -9.02 0.17
C ASP A 167 5.69 -8.15 -1.04
N ALA A 168 5.84 -8.79 -2.22
CA ALA A 168 6.26 -8.11 -3.45
C ALA A 168 5.22 -7.09 -3.93
N SER A 169 3.92 -7.38 -3.78
CA SER A 169 2.85 -6.48 -4.18
C SER A 169 2.76 -5.28 -3.23
N THR A 170 2.92 -5.53 -1.94
CA THR A 170 2.98 -4.50 -0.89
C THR A 170 4.14 -3.53 -1.14
N MET A 171 5.35 -4.05 -1.37
CA MET A 171 6.51 -3.21 -1.66
C MET A 171 6.31 -2.40 -2.95
N LYS A 172 5.76 -3.00 -4.00
CA LYS A 172 5.47 -2.34 -5.28
C LYS A 172 4.40 -1.26 -5.12
N THR A 173 3.39 -1.49 -4.30
CA THR A 173 2.34 -0.52 -3.99
C THR A 173 2.90 0.66 -3.18
N MET A 174 3.76 0.36 -2.20
CA MET A 174 4.39 1.37 -1.35
C MET A 174 5.31 2.30 -2.13
N LEU A 175 6.21 1.74 -2.95
CA LEU A 175 7.26 2.52 -3.61
C LEU A 175 6.98 2.83 -5.08
N ARG A 176 6.24 1.98 -5.82
CA ARG A 176 6.03 2.07 -7.28
C ARG A 176 7.31 2.11 -8.11
N ALA A 177 8.36 1.53 -7.60
CA ALA A 177 9.65 1.39 -8.25
C ALA A 177 10.32 0.08 -7.83
N ASN A 178 11.23 -0.45 -8.65
CA ASN A 178 11.94 -1.68 -8.31
C ASN A 178 12.92 -1.49 -7.15
N ASN A 179 13.54 -0.32 -7.08
CA ASN A 179 14.48 0.01 -6.00
C ASN A 179 14.30 1.46 -5.60
N GLY A 180 14.40 1.74 -4.31
CA GLY A 180 14.29 3.09 -3.80
C GLY A 180 14.28 3.15 -2.28
N MET A 181 13.79 4.24 -1.74
CA MET A 181 13.82 4.52 -0.33
C MET A 181 12.49 5.12 0.13
N VAL A 182 12.03 4.66 1.27
CA VAL A 182 10.96 5.31 2.03
C VAL A 182 11.54 5.82 3.34
N VAL A 183 11.20 7.02 3.73
CA VAL A 183 11.61 7.62 5.00
C VAL A 183 10.41 7.69 5.90
N LEU A 184 10.52 7.08 7.06
CA LEU A 184 9.56 7.23 8.14
C LEU A 184 10.12 8.20 9.19
N GLU A 185 9.24 8.89 9.87
CA GLU A 185 9.54 9.69 11.05
C GLU A 185 8.39 9.49 12.03
N ASP A 186 8.68 8.84 13.14
CA ASP A 186 7.68 8.42 14.13
C ASP A 186 6.50 7.64 13.49
N GLY A 187 6.81 6.72 12.57
CA GLY A 187 5.83 5.90 11.83
C GLY A 187 5.13 6.59 10.65
N VAL A 188 5.32 7.90 10.47
CA VAL A 188 4.73 8.66 9.36
C VAL A 188 5.63 8.64 8.14
N ILE A 189 5.09 8.33 6.98
CA ILE A 189 5.82 8.41 5.70
C ILE A 189 6.12 9.89 5.38
N ARG A 190 7.37 10.27 5.42
CA ARG A 190 7.83 11.63 5.11
C ARG A 190 8.33 11.80 3.70
N ALA A 191 8.92 10.77 3.14
CA ALA A 191 9.42 10.82 1.77
C ALA A 191 9.44 9.44 1.12
N LYS A 192 9.26 9.42 -0.18
CA LYS A 192 9.47 8.24 -1.04
C LYS A 192 10.33 8.69 -2.22
N LYS A 193 11.36 7.91 -2.53
CA LYS A 193 12.27 8.25 -3.63
C LYS A 193 12.64 7.00 -4.42
N ASN A 194 12.54 7.08 -5.74
CA ASN A 194 13.22 6.12 -6.60
C ASN A 194 14.73 6.19 -6.31
N CYS A 195 15.43 5.07 -6.43
CA CYS A 195 16.86 5.03 -6.14
C CYS A 195 17.68 6.03 -6.98
N ARG A 196 17.18 6.42 -8.17
CA ARG A 196 17.82 7.42 -9.04
C ARG A 196 17.68 8.85 -8.53
N ASP A 197 16.65 9.11 -7.73
CA ASP A 197 16.31 10.43 -7.20
C ASP A 197 16.84 10.67 -5.78
N ILE A 198 17.49 9.65 -5.20
CA ILE A 198 18.17 9.80 -3.92
C ILE A 198 19.39 10.70 -4.14
N ARG A 199 19.30 11.89 -3.60
CA ARG A 199 20.44 12.83 -3.57
C ARG A 199 21.25 12.58 -2.31
N PRO A 200 22.57 12.58 -2.43
CA PRO A 200 23.47 12.40 -1.27
C PRO A 200 23.35 13.56 -0.30
#